data_2db3a4f8b54705bf86694928a4748f5b
#
_entry.id   2db3a4f8b54705bf86694928a4748f5b
#
_cell.length_a   1.000
_cell.length_b   1.000
_cell.length_c   1.000
_cell.angle_alpha   90.00
_cell.angle_beta   90.00
_cell.angle_gamma   90.00
#
_symmetry.space_group_name_H-M   'P 1'
#
loop_
_entity.id
_entity.type
_entity.pdbx_description
1 polymer ?
#
loop_
_entity_poly.entity_id
_entity_poly.type
_entity_poly.pdbx_seq_one_letter_code
_entity_poly.pdbx_strand_id
1 'polypeptide(L)'
;MKITVEHSQVEENEVILRCPALDEEMLGVLSLLKSSLQKLCAWDQEREMVLLAPGEVLYGESVEERTYLYTAGQVYRTALTLGELETRYEALGFCRVSKSMAVNLHGIRSLKSRGAGRIEAAMKNGEKLMISRHYAPLLRERLGM
;
A
#
# COMPACT_ATOMS: atom_id res chain seq x y z
N MET A 1 19.93 -9.08 -10.29
CA MET A 1 19.95 -7.60 -10.34
C MET A 1 20.95 -7.05 -9.34
N LYS A 2 21.65 -6.01 -9.72
CA LYS A 2 22.66 -5.36 -8.85
C LYS A 2 22.21 -3.96 -8.51
N ILE A 3 22.35 -3.57 -7.24
CA ILE A 3 22.01 -2.23 -6.78
C ILE A 3 23.30 -1.50 -6.41
N THR A 4 23.53 -0.32 -7.02
CA THR A 4 24.68 0.52 -6.74
C THR A 4 24.19 1.92 -6.39
N VAL A 5 24.75 2.49 -5.33
CA VAL A 5 24.46 3.87 -4.91
C VAL A 5 25.72 4.70 -5.07
N GLU A 6 25.62 5.78 -5.81
CA GLU A 6 26.74 6.72 -6.03
C GLU A 6 26.40 8.07 -5.43
N HIS A 7 27.36 8.65 -4.71
CA HIS A 7 27.26 10.02 -4.20
C HIS A 7 27.97 10.94 -5.18
N SER A 8 27.22 11.83 -5.82
CA SER A 8 27.80 12.80 -6.75
C SER A 8 27.12 14.15 -6.62
N GLN A 9 27.71 15.16 -7.25
CA GLN A 9 27.17 16.52 -7.24
C GLN A 9 26.10 16.63 -8.34
N VAL A 10 24.83 16.51 -7.95
CA VAL A 10 23.68 16.69 -8.83
C VAL A 10 22.73 17.71 -8.22
N GLU A 11 21.98 18.40 -9.04
CA GLU A 11 21.02 19.40 -8.57
C GLU A 11 19.83 18.78 -7.85
N GLU A 12 19.41 17.59 -8.29
CA GLU A 12 18.35 16.83 -7.65
C GLU A 12 18.69 15.35 -7.60
N ASN A 13 18.09 14.62 -6.69
CA ASN A 13 18.27 13.18 -6.61
C ASN A 13 17.73 12.51 -7.87
N GLU A 14 18.48 11.56 -8.42
CA GLU A 14 18.06 10.82 -9.60
C GLU A 14 18.25 9.33 -9.44
N VAL A 15 17.46 8.55 -10.15
CA VAL A 15 17.60 7.10 -10.24
C VAL A 15 17.82 6.74 -11.70
N ILE A 16 18.92 6.05 -11.97
CA ILE A 16 19.27 5.59 -13.32
C ILE A 16 19.16 4.07 -13.36
N LEU A 17 18.38 3.56 -14.29
CA LEU A 17 18.24 2.13 -14.52
C LEU A 17 19.05 1.73 -15.74
N ARG A 18 20.02 0.83 -15.57
CA ARG A 18 20.84 0.30 -16.65
C ARG A 18 20.48 -1.14 -16.92
N CYS A 19 20.22 -1.46 -18.16
CA CYS A 19 19.88 -2.82 -18.56
C CYS A 19 20.33 -3.07 -20.02
N PRO A 20 20.66 -4.32 -20.37
CA PRO A 20 20.95 -4.67 -21.76
C PRO A 20 19.72 -4.54 -22.66
N ALA A 21 18.54 -4.82 -22.09
CA ALA A 21 17.25 -4.68 -22.74
C ALA A 21 16.19 -4.38 -21.69
N LEU A 22 15.11 -3.72 -22.10
CA LEU A 22 13.99 -3.43 -21.22
C LEU A 22 13.11 -4.67 -21.12
N ASP A 23 13.42 -5.55 -20.19
CA ASP A 23 12.71 -6.80 -19.95
C ASP A 23 11.63 -6.67 -18.86
N GLU A 24 10.97 -7.79 -18.52
CA GLU A 24 9.91 -7.80 -17.50
C GLU A 24 10.43 -7.37 -16.13
N GLU A 25 11.64 -7.77 -15.78
CA GLU A 25 12.26 -7.40 -14.50
C GLU A 25 12.42 -5.88 -14.41
N MET A 26 12.96 -5.27 -15.45
CA MET A 26 13.19 -3.82 -15.47
C MET A 26 11.89 -3.02 -15.58
N LEU A 27 10.92 -3.53 -16.33
CA LEU A 27 9.59 -2.92 -16.41
C LEU A 27 8.90 -2.94 -15.05
N GLY A 28 9.05 -4.03 -14.30
CA GLY A 28 8.53 -4.14 -12.94
C GLY A 28 9.15 -3.13 -12.00
N VAL A 29 10.47 -2.98 -12.03
CA VAL A 29 11.20 -2.00 -11.21
C VAL A 29 10.78 -0.58 -11.58
N LEU A 30 10.69 -0.26 -12.87
CA LEU A 30 10.28 1.05 -13.34
C LEU A 30 8.86 1.40 -12.88
N SER A 31 7.94 0.45 -13.00
CA SER A 31 6.56 0.61 -12.55
C SER A 31 6.49 0.87 -11.05
N LEU A 32 7.25 0.13 -10.26
CA LEU A 32 7.31 0.29 -8.81
C LEU A 32 7.82 1.68 -8.42
N LEU A 33 8.90 2.15 -9.07
CA LEU A 33 9.46 3.47 -8.81
C LEU A 33 8.47 4.57 -9.18
N LYS A 34 7.83 4.48 -10.33
CA LYS A 34 6.82 5.46 -10.75
C LYS A 34 5.66 5.52 -9.79
N SER A 35 5.17 4.38 -9.32
CA SER A 35 4.07 4.31 -8.35
C SER A 35 4.44 4.92 -7.01
N SER A 36 5.68 4.69 -6.53
CA SER A 36 6.14 5.21 -5.25
C SER A 36 6.33 6.73 -5.25
N LEU A 37 6.58 7.31 -6.44
CA LEU A 37 6.73 8.76 -6.58
C LEU A 37 5.39 9.50 -6.69
N GLN A 38 4.31 8.79 -6.98
CA GLN A 38 2.98 9.38 -7.04
C GLN A 38 2.45 9.63 -5.64
N LYS A 39 1.99 10.86 -5.39
CA LYS A 39 1.32 11.21 -4.16
C LYS A 39 -0.16 10.89 -4.27
N LEU A 40 -0.74 10.51 -3.15
CA LEU A 40 -2.15 10.21 -3.03
C LEU A 40 -2.85 11.43 -2.43
N CYS A 41 -3.87 11.96 -3.13
CA CYS A 41 -4.64 13.10 -2.63
C CYS A 41 -5.67 12.64 -1.61
N ALA A 42 -5.72 13.33 -0.48
CA ALA A 42 -6.68 13.05 0.57
C ALA A 42 -7.06 14.35 1.28
N TRP A 43 -8.12 14.30 2.06
CA TRP A 43 -8.57 15.44 2.87
C TRP A 43 -8.49 15.06 4.34
N ASP A 44 -7.96 15.98 5.14
CA ASP A 44 -7.92 15.81 6.58
C ASP A 44 -9.28 16.16 7.21
N GLN A 45 -9.36 16.13 8.53
CA GLN A 45 -10.60 16.43 9.26
C GLN A 45 -11.01 17.89 9.15
N GLU A 46 -10.08 18.78 8.81
CA GLU A 46 -10.33 20.21 8.61
C GLU A 46 -10.63 20.53 7.13
N ARG A 47 -10.77 19.49 6.31
CA ARG A 47 -11.05 19.57 4.87
C ARG A 47 -9.92 20.20 4.06
N GLU A 48 -8.70 20.18 4.60
CA GLU A 48 -7.53 20.57 3.81
C GLU A 48 -7.08 19.40 2.97
N MET A 49 -6.73 19.67 1.72
CA MET A 49 -6.16 18.66 0.85
C MET A 49 -4.70 18.44 1.21
N VAL A 50 -4.35 17.19 1.44
CA VAL A 50 -2.98 16.77 1.73
C VAL A 50 -2.53 15.75 0.70
N LEU A 51 -1.23 15.71 0.47
CA LEU A 51 -0.59 14.74 -0.41
C LEU A 51 0.12 13.72 0.44
N LEU A 52 -0.39 12.49 0.44
CA LEU A 52 0.17 11.38 1.19
C LEU A 52 1.06 10.53 0.30
N ALA A 53 2.20 10.10 0.83
CA ALA A 53 2.93 9.02 0.20
C ALA A 53 2.15 7.71 0.44
N PRO A 54 2.00 6.84 -0.57
CA PRO A 54 1.27 5.58 -0.37
C PRO A 54 1.78 4.74 0.79
N GLY A 55 3.08 4.79 1.08
CA GLY A 55 3.68 4.07 2.21
C GLY A 55 3.23 4.56 3.58
N GLU A 56 2.69 5.78 3.68
CA GLU A 56 2.15 6.32 4.93
C GLU A 56 0.78 5.71 5.27
N VAL A 57 0.07 5.19 4.26
CA VAL A 57 -1.25 4.61 4.44
C VAL A 57 -1.12 3.16 4.89
N LEU A 58 -1.68 2.85 6.06
CA LEU A 58 -1.67 1.50 6.62
C LEU A 58 -2.82 0.66 6.08
N TYR A 59 -3.98 1.25 5.96
CA TYR A 59 -5.16 0.60 5.36
C TYR A 59 -6.21 1.62 4.97
N GLY A 60 -7.10 1.20 4.08
CA GLY A 60 -8.27 1.98 3.67
C GLY A 60 -9.55 1.24 3.99
N GLU A 61 -10.58 1.97 4.35
CA GLU A 61 -11.89 1.42 4.69
C GLU A 61 -12.98 2.20 3.97
N SER A 62 -13.94 1.46 3.41
CA SER A 62 -15.13 2.06 2.79
C SER A 62 -16.29 2.03 3.77
N VAL A 63 -16.84 3.20 4.09
CA VAL A 63 -17.99 3.35 4.97
C VAL A 63 -18.98 4.29 4.28
N GLU A 64 -20.20 3.83 4.04
CA GLU A 64 -21.25 4.62 3.39
C GLU A 64 -20.79 5.26 2.06
N GLU A 65 -20.16 4.44 1.21
CA GLU A 65 -19.65 4.85 -0.12
C GLU A 65 -18.52 5.88 -0.07
N ARG A 66 -17.92 6.09 1.11
CA ARG A 66 -16.76 6.97 1.28
C ARG A 66 -15.56 6.15 1.68
N THR A 67 -14.40 6.51 1.16
CA THR A 67 -13.15 5.81 1.47
C THR A 67 -12.32 6.64 2.43
N TYR A 68 -11.94 5.99 3.54
CA TYR A 68 -11.09 6.58 4.57
C TYR A 68 -9.74 5.89 4.56
N LEU A 69 -8.68 6.68 4.72
CA LEU A 69 -7.30 6.20 4.76
C LEU A 69 -6.75 6.40 6.16
N TYR A 70 -6.21 5.32 6.73
CA TYR A 70 -5.66 5.33 8.08
C TYR A 70 -4.14 5.30 8.01
N THR A 71 -3.52 6.28 8.64
CA THR A 71 -2.07 6.38 8.80
C THR A 71 -1.71 6.06 10.26
N ALA A 72 -0.44 6.21 10.61
CA ALA A 72 0.01 5.95 11.98
C ALA A 72 -0.69 6.82 13.03
N GLY A 73 -1.08 8.05 12.69
CA GLY A 73 -1.65 8.98 13.66
C GLY A 73 -2.93 9.68 13.25
N GLN A 74 -3.36 9.56 12.01
CA GLN A 74 -4.51 10.31 11.51
C GLN A 74 -5.36 9.52 10.54
N VAL A 75 -6.59 10.01 10.33
CA VAL A 75 -7.54 9.46 9.36
C VAL A 75 -7.81 10.52 8.32
N TYR A 76 -7.77 10.13 7.05
CA TYR A 76 -8.02 11.01 5.92
C TYR A 76 -9.14 10.42 5.07
N ARG A 77 -9.78 11.28 4.29
CA ARG A 77 -10.77 10.86 3.30
C ARG A 77 -10.17 11.00 1.90
N THR A 78 -10.46 10.06 1.02
CA THR A 78 -10.01 10.13 -0.36
C THR A 78 -11.18 9.94 -1.33
N ALA A 79 -11.04 10.49 -2.53
CA ALA A 79 -12.00 10.26 -3.60
C ALA A 79 -11.78 8.90 -4.29
N LEU A 80 -10.66 8.22 -4.03
CA LEU A 80 -10.40 6.90 -4.59
C LEU A 80 -11.33 5.85 -3.98
N THR A 81 -11.79 4.92 -4.80
CA THR A 81 -12.48 3.72 -4.30
C THR A 81 -11.45 2.72 -3.79
N LEU A 82 -11.88 1.74 -3.02
CA LEU A 82 -10.99 0.66 -2.59
C LEU A 82 -10.42 -0.12 -3.77
N GLY A 83 -11.22 -0.31 -4.82
CA GLY A 83 -10.75 -0.97 -6.04
C GLY A 83 -9.65 -0.18 -6.75
N GLU A 84 -9.79 1.14 -6.82
CA GLU A 84 -8.77 2.00 -7.38
C GLU A 84 -7.51 2.02 -6.53
N LEU A 85 -7.65 2.06 -5.20
CA LEU A 85 -6.55 2.00 -4.26
C LEU A 85 -5.76 0.68 -4.43
N GLU A 86 -6.48 -0.44 -4.49
CA GLU A 86 -5.90 -1.75 -4.71
C GLU A 86 -5.16 -1.85 -6.04
N THR A 87 -5.80 -1.41 -7.12
CA THR A 87 -5.23 -1.49 -8.47
C THR A 87 -4.01 -0.59 -8.63
N ARG A 88 -4.10 0.66 -8.20
CA ARG A 88 -3.00 1.63 -8.37
C ARG A 88 -1.77 1.30 -7.55
N TYR A 89 -1.97 0.79 -6.34
CA TYR A 89 -0.89 0.60 -5.37
C TYR A 89 -0.63 -0.87 -5.02
N GLU A 90 -1.11 -1.79 -5.86
CA GLU A 90 -0.85 -3.22 -5.69
C GLU A 90 0.65 -3.52 -5.58
N ALA A 91 1.44 -2.94 -6.48
CA ALA A 91 2.90 -3.13 -6.49
C ALA A 91 3.57 -2.61 -5.22
N LEU A 92 2.94 -1.69 -4.51
CA LEU A 92 3.44 -1.14 -3.23
C LEU A 92 2.94 -1.91 -2.02
N GLY A 93 2.15 -2.95 -2.22
CA GLY A 93 1.71 -3.82 -1.15
C GLY A 93 0.26 -3.70 -0.73
N PHE A 94 -0.56 -2.93 -1.46
CA PHE A 94 -1.98 -2.85 -1.14
C PHE A 94 -2.71 -4.12 -1.56
N CYS A 95 -3.55 -4.63 -0.67
CA CYS A 95 -4.25 -5.89 -0.85
C CYS A 95 -5.63 -5.83 -0.21
N ARG A 96 -6.64 -6.27 -0.95
CA ARG A 96 -8.01 -6.35 -0.42
C ARG A 96 -8.10 -7.44 0.64
N VAL A 97 -8.75 -7.15 1.76
CA VAL A 97 -8.90 -8.11 2.87
C VAL A 97 -10.35 -8.34 3.29
N SER A 98 -11.26 -7.50 2.80
CA SER A 98 -12.70 -7.70 2.93
C SER A 98 -13.40 -6.85 1.86
N LYS A 99 -14.72 -6.91 1.80
CA LYS A 99 -15.49 -6.07 0.88
C LYS A 99 -15.27 -4.58 1.13
N SER A 100 -15.03 -4.21 2.39
CA SER A 100 -14.95 -2.82 2.81
C SER A 100 -13.56 -2.36 3.23
N MET A 101 -12.54 -3.18 3.04
CA MET A 101 -11.19 -2.85 3.54
C MET A 101 -10.08 -3.38 2.65
N ALA A 102 -9.05 -2.55 2.47
CA ALA A 102 -7.80 -2.90 1.82
C ALA A 102 -6.63 -2.50 2.71
N VAL A 103 -5.66 -3.37 2.89
CA VAL A 103 -4.50 -3.10 3.74
C VAL A 103 -3.25 -2.90 2.92
N ASN A 104 -2.32 -2.13 3.45
CA ASN A 104 -0.96 -2.10 3.00
C ASN A 104 -0.21 -3.20 3.76
N LEU A 105 0.31 -4.18 3.04
CA LEU A 105 1.02 -5.31 3.66
C LEU A 105 2.19 -4.86 4.53
N HIS A 106 2.84 -3.76 4.15
CA HIS A 106 3.94 -3.18 4.94
C HIS A 106 3.46 -2.51 6.23
N GLY A 107 2.17 -2.27 6.36
CA GLY A 107 1.55 -1.74 7.58
C GLY A 107 1.17 -2.81 8.61
N ILE A 108 1.32 -4.09 8.26
CA ILE A 108 1.01 -5.21 9.14
C ILE A 108 2.20 -5.49 10.05
N ARG A 109 1.95 -5.51 11.36
CA ARG A 109 2.97 -5.87 12.35
C ARG A 109 3.00 -7.37 12.61
N SER A 110 1.82 -8.00 12.72
CA SER A 110 1.71 -9.42 12.99
C SER A 110 0.36 -9.98 12.53
N LEU A 111 0.31 -11.29 12.35
CA LEU A 111 -0.88 -12.01 11.94
C LEU A 111 -1.17 -13.13 12.94
N LYS A 112 -2.46 -13.36 13.19
CA LYS A 112 -2.90 -14.43 14.08
C LYS A 112 -4.09 -15.14 13.45
N SER A 113 -4.05 -16.47 13.40
CA SER A 113 -5.18 -17.27 12.96
C SER A 113 -6.30 -17.21 14.00
N ARG A 114 -7.54 -17.01 13.52
CA ARG A 114 -8.73 -16.92 14.40
C ARG A 114 -9.73 -18.03 14.14
N GLY A 115 -9.29 -19.08 13.43
CA GLY A 115 -10.15 -20.22 13.11
C GLY A 115 -11.10 -19.94 11.94
N ALA A 116 -11.68 -20.99 11.38
CA ALA A 116 -12.59 -20.91 10.24
C ALA A 116 -12.01 -20.17 9.03
N GLY A 117 -10.69 -20.21 8.86
CA GLY A 117 -10.00 -19.56 7.75
C GLY A 117 -9.81 -18.05 7.88
N ARG A 118 -10.20 -17.46 9.01
CA ARG A 118 -10.04 -16.02 9.25
C ARG A 118 -8.68 -15.72 9.84
N ILE A 119 -8.18 -14.53 9.57
CA ILE A 119 -6.90 -14.03 10.08
C ILE A 119 -7.13 -12.67 10.74
N GLU A 120 -6.51 -12.44 11.89
CA GLU A 120 -6.48 -11.14 12.52
C GLU A 120 -5.11 -10.51 12.25
N ALA A 121 -5.11 -9.31 11.68
CA ALA A 121 -3.89 -8.55 11.43
C ALA A 121 -3.76 -7.43 12.46
N ALA A 122 -2.64 -7.39 13.17
CA ALA A 122 -2.30 -6.27 14.02
C ALA A 122 -1.51 -5.28 13.19
N MET A 123 -2.02 -4.07 13.07
CA MET A 123 -1.42 -3.01 12.27
C MET A 123 -0.43 -2.18 13.09
N LYS A 124 0.45 -1.47 12.41
CA LYS A 124 1.47 -0.64 13.08
C LYS A 124 0.88 0.50 13.92
N ASN A 125 -0.37 0.90 13.66
CA ASN A 125 -1.06 1.90 14.48
C ASN A 125 -1.75 1.31 15.72
N GLY A 126 -1.59 0.01 15.95
CA GLY A 126 -2.21 -0.68 17.08
C GLY A 126 -3.59 -1.26 16.82
N GLU A 127 -4.21 -0.93 15.70
CA GLU A 127 -5.51 -1.47 15.33
C GLU A 127 -5.41 -2.94 14.91
N LYS A 128 -6.47 -3.68 15.20
CA LYS A 128 -6.59 -5.07 14.80
C LYS A 128 -7.69 -5.19 13.74
N LEU A 129 -7.34 -5.75 12.60
CA LEU A 129 -8.25 -5.89 11.49
C LEU A 129 -8.53 -7.36 11.23
N MET A 130 -9.79 -7.68 10.98
CA MET A 130 -10.19 -9.05 10.64
C MET A 130 -10.18 -9.23 9.13
N ILE A 131 -9.36 -10.16 8.67
CA ILE A 131 -9.29 -10.55 7.27
C ILE A 131 -10.28 -11.69 7.07
N SER A 132 -11.24 -11.49 6.19
CA SER A 132 -12.27 -12.47 5.95
C SER A 132 -11.72 -13.75 5.34
N ARG A 133 -12.41 -14.86 5.59
CA ARG A 133 -12.07 -16.16 5.05
C ARG A 133 -11.93 -16.14 3.52
N HIS A 134 -12.75 -15.36 2.85
CA HIS A 134 -12.73 -15.24 1.40
C HIS A 134 -11.41 -14.61 0.87
N TYR A 135 -10.86 -13.63 1.59
CA TYR A 135 -9.67 -12.90 1.18
C TYR A 135 -8.37 -13.42 1.80
N ALA A 136 -8.46 -14.25 2.84
CA ALA A 136 -7.27 -14.78 3.52
C ALA A 136 -6.31 -15.55 2.59
N PRO A 137 -6.79 -16.36 1.63
CA PRO A 137 -5.89 -17.04 0.70
C PRO A 137 -5.05 -16.07 -0.15
N LEU A 138 -5.66 -14.98 -0.62
CA LEU A 138 -4.94 -13.95 -1.39
C LEU A 138 -3.86 -13.30 -0.55
N LEU A 139 -4.16 -12.98 0.70
CA LEU A 139 -3.18 -12.40 1.62
C LEU A 139 -1.99 -13.34 1.83
N ARG A 140 -2.26 -14.63 2.07
CA ARG A 140 -1.20 -15.62 2.26
C ARG A 140 -0.31 -15.73 1.03
N GLU A 141 -0.92 -15.76 -0.15
CA GLU A 141 -0.20 -15.81 -1.42
C GLU A 141 0.72 -14.59 -1.57
N ARG A 142 0.18 -13.39 -1.31
CA ARG A 142 0.92 -12.14 -1.41
C ARG A 142 2.09 -12.07 -0.41
N LEU A 143 1.97 -12.71 0.74
CA LEU A 143 3.01 -12.76 1.77
C LEU A 143 3.98 -13.93 1.59
N GLY A 144 3.73 -14.80 0.60
CA GLY A 144 4.58 -15.97 0.36
C GLY A 144 4.38 -17.10 1.36
N MET A 145 3.22 -17.16 1.95
CA MET A 145 2.89 -18.18 2.96
C MET A 145 2.27 -19.42 2.34
#